data_6dfe2ceb2fb4bc3f6af910bb0f8c580f
#
_entry.id   6dfe2ceb2fb4bc3f6af910bb0f8c580f
#
_cell.length_a   1.000
_cell.length_b   1.000
_cell.length_c   1.000
_cell.angle_alpha   90.00
_cell.angle_beta   90.00
_cell.angle_gamma   90.00
#
_symmetry.space_group_name_H-M   'P 1'
#
loop_
_entity.id
_entity.type
_entity.pdbx_description
1 polymer ?
#
loop_
_entity_poly.entity_id
_entity_poly.type
_entity_poly.pdbx_seq_one_letter_code
_entity_poly.pdbx_strand_id
1 'polypeptide(L)' 'MSKTYEITGMKCQGCANAVTEKLSAVKGVEEVKVDLEKKQVTIEGKSWKWSLSRALKGSKYELGNEVK' A
#
# COMPACT_ATOMS: atom_id res chain seq x y z
N MET A 1 14.27 -4.67 1.22
CA MET A 1 13.74 -5.14 -0.06
C MET A 1 12.41 -4.50 -0.33
N SER A 2 12.15 -4.15 -1.58
CA SER A 2 10.89 -3.54 -1.95
C SER A 2 9.94 -4.57 -2.55
N LYS A 3 8.64 -4.36 -2.32
CA LYS A 3 7.61 -5.21 -2.89
C LYS A 3 6.50 -4.33 -3.43
N THR A 4 5.99 -4.68 -4.57
CA THR A 4 4.92 -3.94 -5.21
C THR A 4 3.64 -4.77 -5.19
N TYR A 5 2.56 -4.15 -4.77
CA TYR A 5 1.26 -4.82 -4.73
C TYR A 5 0.25 -4.00 -5.51
N GLU A 6 -0.74 -4.69 -6.06
CA GLU A 6 -1.87 -4.01 -6.66
C GLU A 6 -2.74 -3.46 -5.53
N ILE A 7 -3.38 -2.33 -5.78
CA ILE A 7 -4.27 -1.75 -4.79
C ILE A 7 -5.54 -1.27 -5.49
N THR A 8 -6.67 -1.48 -4.86
CA THR A 8 -7.96 -1.07 -5.39
C THR A 8 -8.58 -0.02 -4.47
N GLY A 9 -9.49 0.76 -5.02
CA GLY A 9 -10.17 1.81 -4.27
C GLY A 9 -9.53 3.19 -4.40
N MET A 10 -8.35 3.28 -4.99
CA MET A 10 -7.70 4.56 -5.22
C MET A 10 -8.26 5.21 -6.49
N LYS A 11 -8.73 6.43 -6.36
CA LYS A 11 -9.27 7.15 -7.52
C LYS A 11 -8.62 8.50 -7.75
N CYS A 12 -7.90 9.02 -6.76
CA CYS A 12 -7.29 10.34 -6.87
C CYS A 12 -6.05 10.42 -5.99
N GLN A 13 -5.33 11.52 -6.11
CA GLN A 13 -4.11 11.73 -5.35
C GLN A 13 -4.37 11.73 -3.84
N GLY A 14 -5.50 12.26 -3.41
CA GLY A 14 -5.87 12.22 -2.00
C GLY A 14 -5.98 10.81 -1.47
N CYS A 15 -6.53 9.91 -2.28
CA CYS A 15 -6.62 8.51 -1.90
C CYS A 15 -5.23 7.88 -1.79
N ALA A 16 -4.34 8.21 -2.74
CA ALA A 16 -2.97 7.72 -2.70
C ALA A 16 -2.26 8.19 -1.44
N ASN A 17 -2.46 9.44 -1.06
CA ASN A 17 -1.86 9.97 0.15
C ASN A 17 -2.37 9.26 1.39
N ALA A 18 -3.67 8.97 1.44
CA ALA A 18 -4.26 8.25 2.57
C ALA A 18 -3.67 6.84 2.67
N VAL A 19 -3.51 6.15 1.55
CA VAL A 19 -2.91 4.83 1.53
C VAL A 19 -1.48 4.90 2.03
N THR A 20 -0.73 5.88 1.56
CA THR A 20 0.66 6.06 1.98
C THR A 20 0.76 6.23 3.49
N GLU A 21 -0.11 7.07 4.06
CA GLU A 21 -0.10 7.30 5.50
C GLU A 21 -0.44 6.03 6.28
N LYS A 22 -1.45 5.31 5.83
CA LYS A 22 -1.88 4.08 6.50
C LYS A 22 -0.78 3.03 6.48
N LEU A 23 -0.15 2.85 5.34
CA LEU A 23 0.88 1.83 5.20
C LEU A 23 2.18 2.22 5.87
N SER A 24 2.53 3.49 5.87
CA SER A 24 3.77 3.93 6.51
C SER A 24 3.70 3.81 8.04
N ALA A 25 2.51 3.70 8.59
CA ALA A 25 2.34 3.48 10.03
C ALA A 25 2.59 2.03 10.44
N VAL A 26 2.72 1.13 9.49
CA VAL A 26 2.94 -0.29 9.78
C VAL A 26 4.37 -0.50 10.22
N LYS A 27 4.57 -1.30 11.26
CA LYS A 27 5.91 -1.63 11.73
C LYS A 27 6.66 -2.40 10.66
N GLY A 28 7.91 -2.04 10.45
CA GLY A 28 8.76 -2.68 9.46
C GLY A 28 8.74 -2.00 8.11
N VAL A 29 7.81 -1.09 7.88
CA VAL A 29 7.76 -0.33 6.64
C VAL A 29 8.71 0.85 6.73
N GLU A 30 9.63 0.94 5.79
CA GLU A 30 10.58 2.04 5.75
C GLU A 30 10.11 3.14 4.79
N GLU A 31 9.54 2.75 3.68
CA GLU A 31 9.06 3.70 2.69
C GLU A 31 7.87 3.14 1.93
N VAL A 32 6.98 4.00 1.53
CA VAL A 32 5.80 3.63 0.74
C VAL A 32 5.73 4.55 -0.46
N LYS A 33 5.57 3.96 -1.64
CA LYS A 33 5.38 4.70 -2.88
C LYS A 33 4.11 4.21 -3.55
N VAL A 34 3.28 5.12 -3.99
CA VAL A 34 2.02 4.79 -4.63
C VAL A 34 2.03 5.27 -6.08
N ASP A 35 1.61 4.39 -6.97
CA ASP A 35 1.51 4.70 -8.39
C ASP A 35 0.02 4.70 -8.77
N LEU A 36 -0.52 5.89 -9.01
CA LEU A 36 -1.92 6.02 -9.37
C LEU A 36 -2.23 5.52 -10.77
N GLU A 37 -1.30 5.68 -11.69
CA GLU A 37 -1.52 5.24 -13.06
C GLU A 37 -1.67 3.73 -13.13
N LYS A 38 -0.83 3.02 -12.43
CA LYS A 38 -0.83 1.57 -12.44
C LYS A 38 -1.66 0.98 -11.31
N LYS A 39 -2.14 1.84 -10.42
CA LYS A 39 -2.89 1.40 -9.24
C LYS A 39 -2.12 0.38 -8.44
N GLN A 40 -0.87 0.71 -8.15
CA GLN A 40 0.05 -0.15 -7.43
C GLN A 40 0.68 0.63 -6.28
N VAL A 41 1.14 -0.10 -5.29
CA VAL A 41 1.87 0.48 -4.19
C VAL A 41 3.15 -0.31 -3.99
N THR A 42 4.26 0.40 -3.87
CA THR A 42 5.56 -0.21 -3.60
C THR A 42 5.94 0.07 -2.16
N ILE A 43 6.27 -0.99 -1.45
CA ILE A 43 6.58 -0.89 -0.03
C ILE A 43 8.00 -1.40 0.20
N GLU A 44 8.81 -0.57 0.86
CA GLU A 44 10.14 -0.96 1.24
C GLU A 44 10.19 -1.25 2.73
N GLY A 45 10.93 -2.29 3.10
CA GLY A 45 11.05 -2.70 4.47
C GLY A 45 10.78 -4.19 4.62
N LYS A 46 10.64 -4.62 5.86
CA LYS A 46 10.45 -6.03 6.20
C LYS A 46 9.03 -6.32 6.69
N SER A 47 8.05 -5.67 6.09
CA SER A 47 6.66 -5.89 6.48
C SER A 47 6.05 -7.03 5.69
N TRP A 48 5.11 -7.72 6.32
CA TRP A 48 4.38 -8.80 5.68
C TRP A 48 3.14 -8.26 4.99
N LYS A 49 2.72 -8.94 3.93
CA LYS A 49 1.50 -8.58 3.23
C LYS A 49 0.31 -8.51 4.19
N TRP A 50 0.25 -9.41 5.14
CA TRP A 50 -0.85 -9.44 6.11
C TRP A 50 -0.90 -8.17 6.95
N SER A 51 0.26 -7.68 7.37
CA SER A 51 0.30 -6.43 8.13
C SER A 51 -0.18 -5.26 7.27
N LEU A 52 0.22 -5.25 6.00
CA LEU A 52 -0.19 -4.19 5.08
C LEU A 52 -1.69 -4.25 4.83
N SER A 53 -2.21 -5.43 4.58
CA SER A 53 -3.63 -5.62 4.36
C SER A 53 -4.44 -5.21 5.58
N ARG A 54 -3.95 -5.56 6.75
CA ARG A 54 -4.62 -5.20 8.01
C ARG A 54 -4.65 -3.69 8.20
N ALA A 55 -3.59 -2.99 7.79
CA ALA A 55 -3.55 -1.53 7.91
C ALA A 55 -4.61 -0.87 7.05
N LEU A 56 -4.99 -1.51 5.96
CA LEU A 56 -6.03 -0.98 5.07
C LEU A 56 -7.43 -1.48 5.41
N LYS A 57 -7.53 -2.41 6.35
CA LYS A 57 -8.83 -2.95 6.74
C LYS A 57 -9.68 -1.87 7.38
N GLY A 58 -10.94 -1.84 7.01
CA GLY A 58 -11.85 -0.81 7.50
C GLY A 58 -11.90 0.42 6.62
N SER A 59 -11.04 0.49 5.61
CA SER A 59 -11.09 1.55 4.61
C SER A 59 -11.60 0.98 3.29
N LYS A 60 -11.80 1.85 2.33
CA LYS A 60 -12.27 1.42 1.00
C LYS A 60 -11.16 0.86 0.11
N TYR A 61 -9.94 0.85 0.61
CA TYR A 61 -8.79 0.38 -0.15
C TYR A 61 -8.52 -1.08 0.15
N GLU A 62 -8.15 -1.83 -0.86
CA GLU A 62 -7.81 -3.23 -0.71
C GLU A 62 -6.50 -3.53 -1.39
N LEU A 63 -5.67 -4.31 -0.70
CA LEU A 63 -4.40 -4.75 -1.23
C LEU A 63 -4.62 -6.03 -2.03
N GLY A 64 -4.19 -6.01 -3.29
CA GLY A 64 -4.33 -7.16 -4.16
C GLY A 64 -3.08 -8.03 -4.18
N ASN A 65 -2.84 -8.66 -5.32
CA ASN A 65 -1.71 -9.55 -5.47
C ASN A 65 -0.41 -8.79 -5.60
N GLU A 66 0.67 -9.47 -5.24
CA GLU A 66 2.01 -8.89 -5.41
C GLU A 66 2.32 -8.82 -6.91
N VAL A 67 2.86 -7.69 -7.32
CA VAL A 67 3.26 -7.46 -8.71
C VAL A 67 4.77 -7.61 -8.79
N LYS A 68 5.21 -8.38 -9.75
CA LYS A 68 6.64 -8.56 -9.97
C LYS A 68 7.18 -7.58 -10.99
#